data_9dcea14690e98902c24e044c13f1922f
#
_entry.id   9dcea14690e98902c24e044c13f1922f
#
_cell.length_a   1.000
_cell.length_b   1.000
_cell.length_c   1.000
_cell.angle_alpha   90.00
_cell.angle_beta   90.00
_cell.angle_gamma   90.00
#
_symmetry.space_group_name_H-M   'P 1'
#
loop_
_entity.id
_entity.type
_entity.pdbx_description
1 polymer ?
#
loop_
_entity_poly.entity_id
_entity_poly.type
_entity_poly.pdbx_seq_one_letter_code
_entity_poly.pdbx_strand_id
1 'polypeptide(L)'
;MSNPSEANFWRSIKTGLSSTDTCYTRLENSSALGTPDLLLLDRNKSFHLIELKVAKGNKVLLSPHQVAFCVRHRGSNSWVLVKKNDDVLLYRADQAMDLFEQGVKLEPH
;
A
#
# COMPACT_ATOMS: atom_id res chain seq x y z
N MET A 1 6.15 -10.41 -9.01
CA MET A 1 6.42 -9.47 -10.11
C MET A 1 5.25 -8.54 -10.29
N SER A 2 5.49 -7.26 -10.26
CA SER A 2 4.44 -6.26 -10.42
C SER A 2 4.07 -6.09 -11.90
N ASN A 3 2.79 -5.81 -12.18
CA ASN A 3 2.33 -5.49 -13.52
C ASN A 3 2.73 -4.06 -13.90
N PRO A 4 2.63 -3.68 -15.19
CA PRO A 4 3.02 -2.33 -15.62
C PRO A 4 2.28 -1.19 -14.91
N SER A 5 1.00 -1.41 -14.55
CA SER A 5 0.22 -0.40 -13.83
C SER A 5 0.77 -0.15 -12.43
N GLU A 6 1.19 -1.20 -11.73
CA GLU A 6 1.79 -1.07 -10.40
C GLU A 6 3.16 -0.39 -10.48
N ALA A 7 3.96 -0.74 -11.50
CA ALA A 7 5.26 -0.09 -11.74
C ALA A 7 5.09 1.41 -12.02
N ASN A 8 4.08 1.78 -12.81
CA ASN A 8 3.78 3.18 -13.11
C ASN A 8 3.31 3.92 -11.86
N PHE A 9 2.49 3.28 -11.03
CA PHE A 9 2.03 3.85 -9.77
C PHE A 9 3.21 4.11 -8.85
N TRP A 10 4.12 3.13 -8.70
CA TRP A 10 5.33 3.30 -7.90
C TRP A 10 6.16 4.49 -8.40
N ARG A 11 6.34 4.63 -9.71
CA ARG A 11 7.10 5.75 -10.27
C ARG A 11 6.49 7.10 -9.90
N SER A 12 5.17 7.21 -9.94
CA SER A 12 4.50 8.47 -9.56
C SER A 12 4.65 8.77 -8.07
N ILE A 13 4.57 7.76 -7.22
CA ILE A 13 4.80 7.91 -5.78
C ILE A 13 6.24 8.36 -5.51
N LYS A 14 7.21 7.70 -6.15
CA LYS A 14 8.62 8.03 -6.02
C LYS A 14 8.91 9.47 -6.40
N THR A 15 8.33 9.93 -7.51
CA THR A 15 8.48 11.32 -7.97
C THR A 15 7.92 12.31 -6.94
N GLY A 16 6.75 12.02 -6.37
CA GLY A 16 6.16 12.84 -5.32
C GLY A 16 7.00 12.87 -4.06
N LEU A 17 7.54 11.73 -3.64
CA LEU A 17 8.36 11.64 -2.42
C LEU A 17 9.69 12.38 -2.57
N SER A 18 10.26 12.42 -3.76
CA SER A 18 11.57 13.06 -3.97
C SER A 18 11.55 14.58 -3.71
N SER A 19 10.37 15.20 -3.68
CA SER A 19 10.23 16.63 -3.38
C SER A 19 9.89 16.90 -1.90
N THR A 20 9.93 15.86 -1.04
CA THR A 20 9.59 15.98 0.38
C THR A 20 10.78 15.65 1.26
N ASP A 21 10.66 15.93 2.57
CA ASP A 21 11.67 15.56 3.57
C ASP A 21 11.49 14.11 4.06
N THR A 22 10.78 13.30 3.29
CA THR A 22 10.45 11.93 3.66
C THR A 22 11.49 10.97 3.11
N CYS A 23 12.03 10.12 3.97
CA CYS A 23 12.92 9.04 3.56
C CYS A 23 12.10 7.80 3.25
N TYR A 24 12.48 7.07 2.21
CA TYR A 24 11.77 5.83 1.86
C TYR A 24 12.74 4.77 1.40
N THR A 25 12.33 3.51 1.55
CA THR A 25 13.05 2.34 1.08
C THR A 25 12.06 1.40 0.41
N ARG A 26 12.32 1.04 -0.83
CA ARG A 26 11.56 0.02 -1.52
C ARG A 26 11.93 -1.34 -0.95
N LEU A 27 10.95 -2.09 -0.46
CA LEU A 27 11.18 -3.41 0.09
C LEU A 27 11.04 -4.46 -1.00
N GLU A 28 12.10 -5.23 -1.21
CA GLU A 28 12.12 -6.33 -2.17
C GLU A 28 12.48 -7.59 -1.39
N ASN A 29 11.48 -8.35 -1.00
CA ASN A 29 11.71 -9.54 -0.19
C ASN A 29 10.93 -10.73 -0.76
N SER A 30 11.64 -11.60 -1.45
CA SER A 30 11.07 -12.80 -2.04
C SER A 30 10.83 -13.92 -1.03
N SER A 31 11.41 -13.83 0.17
CA SER A 31 11.31 -14.89 1.18
C SER A 31 10.20 -14.65 2.21
N ALA A 32 9.70 -13.42 2.32
CA ALA A 32 8.65 -13.09 3.28
C ALA A 32 7.38 -12.66 2.52
N LEU A 33 6.51 -13.62 2.26
CA LEU A 33 5.28 -13.41 1.50
C LEU A 33 4.36 -12.41 2.23
N GLY A 34 3.80 -11.49 1.48
CA GLY A 34 2.87 -10.49 2.01
C GLY A 34 3.53 -9.25 2.59
N THR A 35 4.86 -9.18 2.58
CA THR A 35 5.58 -7.99 3.03
C THR A 35 5.19 -6.78 2.18
N PRO A 36 4.86 -5.62 2.80
CA PRO A 36 4.54 -4.42 2.04
C PRO A 36 5.68 -3.94 1.14
N ASP A 37 5.31 -3.15 0.13
CA ASP A 37 6.25 -2.69 -0.89
C ASP A 37 7.21 -1.60 -0.41
N LEU A 38 6.82 -0.82 0.58
CA LEU A 38 7.50 0.42 0.91
C LEU A 38 7.60 0.62 2.41
N LEU A 39 8.81 0.95 2.87
CA LEU A 39 9.06 1.46 4.21
C LEU A 39 9.33 2.95 4.09
N LEU A 40 8.58 3.74 4.84
CA LEU A 40 8.65 5.19 4.78
C LEU A 40 8.89 5.75 6.18
N LEU A 41 9.83 6.68 6.28
CA LEU A 41 10.08 7.44 7.51
C LEU A 41 9.59 8.87 7.29
N ASP A 42 8.57 9.29 8.01
CA ASP A 42 8.03 10.64 7.86
C ASP A 42 8.89 11.68 8.57
N ARG A 43 8.53 12.96 8.40
CA ARG A 43 9.30 14.06 9.00
C ARG A 43 9.24 14.05 10.53
N ASN A 44 8.24 13.39 11.12
CA ASN A 44 8.10 13.24 12.57
C ASN A 44 8.88 12.05 13.11
N LYS A 45 9.67 11.38 12.25
CA LYS A 45 10.48 10.22 12.59
C LYS A 45 9.65 8.98 12.94
N SER A 46 8.45 8.88 12.37
CA SER A 46 7.61 7.68 12.48
C SER A 46 7.75 6.83 11.23
N PHE A 47 7.90 5.53 11.42
CA PHE A 47 7.94 4.57 10.32
C PHE A 47 6.54 4.16 9.90
N HIS A 48 6.38 3.95 8.60
CA HIS A 48 5.15 3.46 7.98
C HIS A 48 5.49 2.35 7.00
N LEU A 49 4.65 1.32 6.97
CA LEU A 49 4.71 0.27 5.95
C LEU A 49 3.54 0.46 5.00
N ILE A 50 3.80 0.48 3.71
CA ILE A 50 2.78 0.79 2.72
C ILE A 50 2.78 -0.26 1.62
N GLU A 51 1.63 -0.89 1.41
CA GLU A 51 1.36 -1.78 0.30
C GLU A 51 0.77 -0.95 -0.84
N LEU A 52 1.33 -1.06 -2.05
CA LEU A 52 0.84 -0.33 -3.23
C LEU A 52 -0.03 -1.25 -4.08
N LYS A 53 -1.23 -0.80 -4.40
CA LYS A 53 -2.18 -1.54 -5.24
C LYS A 53 -2.80 -0.62 -6.28
N VAL A 54 -3.09 -1.20 -7.45
CA VAL A 54 -3.89 -0.54 -8.48
C VAL A 54 -5.21 -1.30 -8.57
N ALA A 55 -6.33 -0.59 -8.42
CA ALA A 55 -7.65 -1.20 -8.48
C ALA A 55 -7.95 -1.65 -9.91
N LYS A 56 -8.59 -2.82 -10.03
CA LYS A 56 -9.15 -3.31 -11.29
C LYS A 56 -10.66 -3.15 -11.22
N GLY A 57 -11.18 -2.15 -11.91
CA GLY A 57 -12.55 -1.71 -11.67
C GLY A 57 -12.66 -1.24 -10.23
N ASN A 58 -13.55 -1.84 -9.45
CA ASN A 58 -13.67 -1.56 -8.02
C ASN A 58 -12.87 -2.53 -7.15
N LYS A 59 -12.25 -3.57 -7.73
CA LYS A 59 -11.60 -4.62 -6.96
C LYS A 59 -10.16 -4.25 -6.62
N VAL A 60 -9.75 -4.61 -5.40
CA VAL A 60 -8.38 -4.51 -4.93
C VAL A 60 -7.90 -5.93 -4.63
N LEU A 61 -6.97 -6.42 -5.43
CA LEU A 61 -6.53 -7.82 -5.38
C LEU A 61 -5.39 -7.99 -4.37
N LEU A 62 -5.76 -8.09 -3.10
CA LEU A 62 -4.81 -8.45 -2.04
C LEU A 62 -4.69 -9.96 -1.99
N SER A 63 -3.45 -10.46 -1.94
CA SER A 63 -3.23 -11.90 -1.75
C SER A 63 -3.57 -12.29 -0.30
N PRO A 64 -3.83 -13.60 -0.04
CA PRO A 64 -4.03 -14.05 1.34
C PRO A 64 -2.87 -13.70 2.26
N HIS A 65 -1.64 -13.72 1.76
CA HIS A 65 -0.45 -13.35 2.54
C HIS A 65 -0.44 -11.86 2.87
N GLN A 66 -0.87 -11.01 1.95
CA GLN A 66 -0.95 -9.57 2.18
C GLN A 66 -2.04 -9.24 3.20
N VAL A 67 -3.19 -9.89 3.11
CA VAL A 67 -4.26 -9.73 4.11
C VAL A 67 -3.78 -10.20 5.47
N ALA A 68 -3.12 -11.37 5.54
CA ALA A 68 -2.59 -11.90 6.79
C ALA A 68 -1.56 -10.96 7.42
N PHE A 69 -0.67 -10.38 6.62
CA PHE A 69 0.28 -9.38 7.10
C PHE A 69 -0.44 -8.19 7.74
N CYS A 70 -1.43 -7.65 7.05
CA CYS A 70 -2.19 -6.51 7.53
C CYS A 70 -2.91 -6.83 8.84
N VAL A 71 -3.51 -8.01 8.95
CA VAL A 71 -4.22 -8.43 10.16
C VAL A 71 -3.26 -8.53 11.34
N ARG A 72 -2.08 -9.12 11.13
CA ARG A 72 -1.07 -9.25 12.19
C ARG A 72 -0.51 -7.90 12.64
N HIS A 73 -0.49 -6.92 11.75
CA HIS A 73 0.09 -5.61 12.02
C HIS A 73 -0.95 -4.50 12.20
N ARG A 74 -2.21 -4.90 12.41
CA ARG A 74 -3.26 -3.91 12.70
C ARG A 74 -2.92 -3.12 13.95
N GLY A 75 -3.29 -1.85 13.94
CA GLY A 75 -2.94 -0.94 15.04
C GLY A 75 -1.57 -0.31 14.93
N SER A 76 -0.75 -0.78 13.97
CA SER A 76 0.53 -0.16 13.65
C SER A 76 0.36 0.83 12.49
N ASN A 77 1.45 1.50 12.13
CA ASN A 77 1.48 2.40 10.96
C ASN A 77 1.64 1.59 9.68
N SER A 78 0.69 0.73 9.38
CA SER A 78 0.66 -0.09 8.18
C SER A 78 -0.56 0.26 7.35
N TRP A 79 -0.35 0.42 6.03
CA TRP A 79 -1.31 1.02 5.14
C TRP A 79 -1.39 0.27 3.81
N VAL A 80 -2.53 0.40 3.13
CA VAL A 80 -2.68 0.02 1.73
C VAL A 80 -3.04 1.29 0.96
N LEU A 81 -2.21 1.63 -0.02
CA LEU A 81 -2.42 2.79 -0.88
C LEU A 81 -2.89 2.29 -2.24
N VAL A 82 -4.08 2.70 -2.65
CA VAL A 82 -4.75 2.19 -3.84
C VAL A 82 -4.91 3.30 -4.87
N LYS A 83 -4.45 3.03 -6.08
CA LYS A 83 -4.75 3.90 -7.22
C LYS A 83 -6.02 3.40 -7.92
N LYS A 84 -7.02 4.27 -8.04
CA LYS A 84 -8.24 4.03 -8.79
C LYS A 84 -8.39 5.15 -9.82
N ASN A 85 -8.12 4.84 -11.09
CA ASN A 85 -8.06 5.85 -12.16
C ASN A 85 -7.06 6.96 -11.77
N ASP A 86 -7.50 8.20 -11.62
CA ASP A 86 -6.64 9.33 -11.22
C ASP A 86 -6.65 9.56 -9.71
N ASP A 87 -7.46 8.81 -8.96
CA ASP A 87 -7.56 8.96 -7.52
C ASP A 87 -6.57 8.05 -6.80
N VAL A 88 -6.10 8.51 -5.65
CA VAL A 88 -5.27 7.72 -4.75
C VAL A 88 -5.99 7.65 -3.41
N LEU A 89 -6.26 6.43 -2.97
CA LEU A 89 -7.05 6.16 -1.77
C LEU A 89 -6.17 5.47 -0.73
N LEU A 90 -6.21 5.94 0.50
CA LEU A 90 -5.43 5.38 1.59
C LEU A 90 -6.33 4.59 2.54
N TYR A 91 -5.94 3.34 2.82
CA TYR A 91 -6.63 2.48 3.77
C TYR A 91 -5.66 2.04 4.85
N ARG A 92 -6.17 1.88 6.09
CA ARG A 92 -5.37 1.32 7.16
C ARG A 92 -5.28 -0.20 7.03
N ALA A 93 -4.25 -0.78 7.62
CA ALA A 93 -4.07 -2.23 7.62
C ALA A 93 -5.29 -2.96 8.21
N ASP A 94 -5.96 -2.40 9.22
CA ASP A 94 -7.14 -3.00 9.82
C ASP A 94 -8.37 -3.01 8.90
N GLN A 95 -8.33 -2.28 7.78
CA GLN A 95 -9.38 -2.27 6.77
C GLN A 95 -9.11 -3.28 5.64
N ALA A 96 -7.99 -4.00 5.67
CA ALA A 96 -7.56 -4.83 4.53
C ALA A 96 -8.56 -5.93 4.17
N MET A 97 -9.15 -6.59 5.15
CA MET A 97 -10.14 -7.64 4.88
C MET A 97 -11.37 -7.06 4.18
N ASP A 98 -11.88 -5.93 4.69
CA ASP A 98 -13.04 -5.27 4.11
C ASP A 98 -12.71 -4.71 2.72
N LEU A 99 -11.49 -4.18 2.54
CA LEU A 99 -11.02 -3.70 1.25
C LEU A 99 -10.97 -4.83 0.22
N PHE A 100 -10.50 -6.01 0.63
CA PHE A 100 -10.49 -7.17 -0.24
C PHE A 100 -11.91 -7.58 -0.66
N GLU A 101 -12.86 -7.56 0.28
CA GLU A 101 -14.24 -7.99 0.02
C GLU A 101 -15.05 -6.93 -0.75
N GLN A 102 -14.92 -5.67 -0.39
CA GLN A 102 -15.73 -4.57 -0.92
C GLN A 102 -15.04 -3.76 -2.01
N GLY A 103 -13.71 -3.84 -2.10
CA GLY A 103 -12.96 -3.02 -3.03
C GLY A 103 -13.03 -1.54 -2.67
N VAL A 104 -12.86 -0.68 -3.66
CA VAL A 104 -12.85 0.78 -3.45
C VAL A 104 -14.22 1.37 -3.12
N LYS A 105 -15.27 0.53 -3.03
CA LYS A 105 -16.56 0.97 -2.45
C LYS A 105 -16.42 1.19 -0.94
N LEU A 106 -15.44 0.55 -0.30
CA LEU A 106 -15.12 0.82 1.10
C LEU A 106 -14.58 2.24 1.23
N GLU A 107 -15.05 2.94 2.24
CA GLU A 107 -14.61 4.30 2.49
C GLU A 107 -13.15 4.31 2.97
N PRO A 108 -12.26 5.12 2.36
CA PRO A 108 -10.85 5.18 2.80
C PRO A 108 -10.71 5.83 4.17
N HIS A 109 -9.51 5.71 4.69
CA HIS A 109 -9.13 6.33 5.95
C HIS A 109 -9.27 7.85 5.93
#